data_8c04b7ac8b125cfc926404b28a7a00c6
#
_entry.id   8c04b7ac8b125cfc926404b28a7a00c6
#
_cell.length_a   1.000
_cell.length_b   1.000
_cell.length_c   1.000
_cell.angle_alpha   90.00
_cell.angle_beta   90.00
_cell.angle_gamma   90.00
#
_symmetry.space_group_name_H-M   'P 1'
#
loop_
_entity.id
_entity.type
_entity.pdbx_description
1 polymer ?
#
loop_
_entity_poly.entity_id
_entity_poly.type
_entity_poly.pdbx_seq_one_letter_code
_entity_poly.pdbx_strand_id
1 'polypeptide(L)'
;MNAVERWRDLLPGWGVPEDILARAPESPWGYPPDLMRQRADTAAALEPSLSTRRAREALPEGGSVLDVGVGGGAASLPLAPPAAHLTGVDESEGMLDAFQGATSGADVRTVLGRWPDVAAQVAPADVVVCHHVLYNVQDLDPFVRALAQHARRRTVIEITDHHPLAWMSDLWLRFHDLRRPDGPTSADAAEAISELGYPVRHEIEVRRPRSSGFERREDAVTLVRRRLCLAPERDAEIADALGDRLVEHDGLWSAGPADQAVATLWWDAG
;
A
#
# COMPACT_ATOMS: atom_id res chain seq x y z
N MET A 1 27.06 4.56 3.77
CA MET A 1 25.81 4.08 3.11
C MET A 1 24.82 5.21 3.21
N ASN A 2 24.36 5.73 2.10
CA ASN A 2 23.34 6.78 2.06
C ASN A 2 21.93 6.17 2.27
N ALA A 3 20.88 7.01 2.40
CA ALA A 3 19.54 6.51 2.69
C ALA A 3 18.94 5.69 1.55
N VAL A 4 19.23 6.06 0.29
CA VAL A 4 18.79 5.30 -0.90
C VAL A 4 19.41 3.90 -0.92
N GLU A 5 20.71 3.80 -0.62
CA GLU A 5 21.40 2.51 -0.51
C GLU A 5 20.84 1.67 0.65
N ARG A 6 20.63 2.29 1.81
CA ARG A 6 20.05 1.61 2.97
C ARG A 6 18.66 1.05 2.68
N TRP A 7 17.80 1.81 2.01
CA TRP A 7 16.48 1.34 1.55
C TRP A 7 16.62 0.12 0.65
N ARG A 8 17.49 0.21 -0.37
CA ARG A 8 17.72 -0.86 -1.34
C ARG A 8 18.19 -2.16 -0.69
N ASP A 9 19.06 -2.05 0.33
CA ASP A 9 19.65 -3.20 1.01
C ASP A 9 18.70 -3.85 2.02
N LEU A 10 17.85 -3.07 2.70
CA LEU A 10 16.93 -3.58 3.73
C LEU A 10 15.65 -4.19 3.15
N LEU A 11 15.10 -3.60 2.10
CA LEU A 11 13.79 -3.99 1.57
C LEU A 11 13.70 -5.47 1.15
N PRO A 12 14.71 -6.08 0.49
CA PRO A 12 14.66 -7.51 0.13
C PRO A 12 14.51 -8.46 1.33
N GLY A 13 14.92 -8.05 2.53
CA GLY A 13 14.75 -8.83 3.76
C GLY A 13 13.29 -9.11 4.13
N TRP A 14 12.32 -8.40 3.53
CA TRP A 14 10.89 -8.66 3.68
C TRP A 14 10.36 -9.72 2.70
N GLY A 15 11.14 -10.12 1.71
CA GLY A 15 10.79 -11.22 0.81
C GLY A 15 10.65 -12.55 1.56
N VAL A 16 9.85 -13.46 1.03
CA VAL A 16 9.79 -14.83 1.53
C VAL A 16 10.96 -15.62 0.93
N PRO A 17 11.80 -16.29 1.74
CA PRO A 17 12.88 -17.13 1.23
C PRO A 17 12.35 -18.19 0.25
N GLU A 18 13.10 -18.43 -0.82
CA GLU A 18 12.68 -19.33 -1.91
C GLU A 18 12.38 -20.75 -1.43
N ASP A 19 13.16 -21.27 -0.48
CA ASP A 19 12.98 -22.60 0.09
C ASP A 19 11.69 -22.72 0.93
N ILE A 20 11.25 -21.64 1.57
CA ILE A 20 9.96 -21.56 2.28
C ILE A 20 8.83 -21.45 1.28
N LEU A 21 8.99 -20.56 0.28
CA LEU A 21 7.99 -20.35 -0.76
C LEU A 21 7.73 -21.62 -1.59
N ALA A 22 8.79 -22.38 -1.91
CA ALA A 22 8.67 -23.63 -2.67
C ALA A 22 7.92 -24.72 -1.91
N ARG A 23 7.86 -24.67 -0.58
CA ARG A 23 7.12 -25.61 0.29
C ARG A 23 5.73 -25.10 0.66
N ALA A 24 5.38 -23.86 0.30
CA ALA A 24 4.09 -23.30 0.64
C ALA A 24 2.95 -24.06 -0.07
N PRO A 25 1.93 -24.51 0.66
CA PRO A 25 0.79 -25.22 0.04
C PRO A 25 -0.04 -24.32 -0.88
N GLU A 26 -0.02 -23.02 -0.60
CA GLU A 26 -0.77 -21.99 -1.30
C GLU A 26 0.07 -20.73 -1.47
N SER A 27 -0.24 -19.91 -2.48
CA SER A 27 0.42 -18.61 -2.64
C SER A 27 0.22 -17.73 -1.39
N PRO A 28 1.28 -17.19 -0.79
CA PRO A 28 1.15 -16.26 0.32
C PRO A 28 0.63 -14.89 -0.11
N TRP A 29 0.55 -14.64 -1.42
CA TRP A 29 0.20 -13.35 -1.99
C TRP A 29 -1.29 -13.25 -2.33
N GLY A 30 -1.76 -12.02 -2.50
CA GLY A 30 -3.14 -11.72 -2.83
C GLY A 30 -4.06 -11.66 -1.61
N TYR A 31 -5.20 -11.05 -1.83
CA TYR A 31 -6.33 -11.00 -0.89
C TYR A 31 -7.55 -11.62 -1.55
N PRO A 32 -8.48 -12.19 -0.76
CA PRO A 32 -9.76 -12.63 -1.30
C PRO A 32 -10.49 -11.46 -1.99
N PRO A 33 -11.09 -11.67 -3.18
CA PRO A 33 -11.78 -10.62 -3.94
C PRO A 33 -12.86 -9.90 -3.12
N ASP A 34 -13.58 -10.63 -2.27
CA ASP A 34 -14.63 -10.07 -1.41
C ASP A 34 -14.09 -9.10 -0.38
N LEU A 35 -12.92 -9.40 0.21
CA LEU A 35 -12.24 -8.49 1.12
C LEU A 35 -11.80 -7.20 0.42
N MET A 36 -11.37 -7.29 -0.84
CA MET A 36 -10.99 -6.12 -1.63
C MET A 36 -12.21 -5.24 -1.96
N ARG A 37 -13.35 -5.85 -2.29
CA ARG A 37 -14.61 -5.11 -2.48
C ARG A 37 -15.05 -4.41 -1.20
N GLN A 38 -15.10 -5.09 -0.05
CA GLN A 38 -15.42 -4.48 1.24
C GLN A 38 -14.53 -3.27 1.54
N ARG A 39 -13.24 -3.37 1.24
CA ARG A 39 -12.29 -2.26 1.46
C ARG A 39 -12.61 -1.07 0.56
N ALA A 40 -12.95 -1.30 -0.70
CA ALA A 40 -13.32 -0.24 -1.64
C ALA A 40 -14.62 0.46 -1.22
N ASP A 41 -15.65 -0.31 -0.87
CA ASP A 41 -16.95 0.21 -0.44
C ASP A 41 -16.83 1.02 0.87
N THR A 42 -16.03 0.51 1.83
CA THR A 42 -15.80 1.19 3.10
C THR A 42 -14.97 2.46 2.93
N ALA A 43 -14.03 2.49 1.97
CA ALA A 43 -13.17 3.65 1.73
C ALA A 43 -13.95 4.92 1.35
N ALA A 44 -15.04 4.77 0.61
CA ALA A 44 -15.86 5.89 0.16
C ALA A 44 -16.66 6.57 1.30
N ALA A 45 -16.91 5.85 2.41
CA ALA A 45 -17.72 6.32 3.53
C ALA A 45 -16.89 6.92 4.70
N LEU A 46 -15.56 6.86 4.63
CA LEU A 46 -14.67 7.28 5.71
C LEU A 46 -14.21 8.74 5.58
N GLU A 47 -13.87 9.33 6.74
CA GLU A 47 -13.18 10.62 6.78
C GLU A 47 -11.90 10.60 5.90
N PRO A 48 -11.64 11.69 5.17
CA PRO A 48 -10.47 11.78 4.31
C PRO A 48 -9.17 11.55 5.10
N SER A 49 -8.34 10.67 4.61
CA SER A 49 -7.01 10.43 5.16
C SER A 49 -6.11 11.66 5.07
N LEU A 50 -5.00 11.67 5.82
CA LEU A 50 -4.02 12.77 5.73
C LEU A 50 -3.51 12.91 4.29
N SER A 51 -3.17 11.81 3.62
CA SER A 51 -2.73 11.81 2.22
C SER A 51 -3.79 12.38 1.28
N THR A 52 -5.08 12.00 1.45
CA THR A 52 -6.20 12.57 0.69
C THR A 52 -6.31 14.07 0.92
N ARG A 53 -6.18 14.55 2.17
CA ARG A 53 -6.21 15.99 2.47
C ARG A 53 -5.05 16.72 1.80
N ARG A 54 -3.82 16.18 1.88
CA ARG A 54 -2.64 16.78 1.24
C ARG A 54 -2.74 16.81 -0.28
N ALA A 55 -3.32 15.78 -0.89
CA ALA A 55 -3.59 15.77 -2.33
C ALA A 55 -4.64 16.82 -2.72
N ARG A 56 -5.75 16.92 -1.99
CA ARG A 56 -6.82 17.91 -2.24
C ARG A 56 -6.36 19.34 -2.14
N GLU A 57 -5.48 19.69 -1.19
CA GLU A 57 -4.92 21.04 -1.02
C GLU A 57 -4.23 21.58 -2.28
N ALA A 58 -3.62 20.69 -3.08
CA ALA A 58 -2.92 21.08 -4.31
C ALA A 58 -3.76 20.91 -5.59
N LEU A 59 -4.91 20.23 -5.48
CA LEU A 59 -5.75 19.88 -6.63
C LEU A 59 -6.69 21.05 -6.98
N PRO A 60 -6.61 21.63 -8.20
CA PRO A 60 -7.54 22.67 -8.62
C PRO A 60 -8.90 22.05 -9.00
N GLU A 61 -9.92 22.90 -9.05
CA GLU A 61 -11.23 22.51 -9.61
C GLU A 61 -11.08 22.06 -11.08
N GLY A 62 -11.65 20.93 -11.43
CA GLY A 62 -11.47 20.32 -12.75
C GLY A 62 -10.08 19.75 -13.00
N GLY A 63 -9.27 19.61 -11.95
CA GLY A 63 -7.88 19.15 -12.05
C GLY A 63 -7.71 17.66 -12.40
N SER A 64 -6.46 17.26 -12.53
CA SER A 64 -6.04 15.91 -12.93
C SER A 64 -5.24 15.21 -11.84
N VAL A 65 -5.46 13.91 -11.68
CA VAL A 65 -4.72 13.04 -10.76
C VAL A 65 -4.10 11.88 -11.51
N LEU A 66 -2.84 11.60 -11.25
CA LEU A 66 -2.16 10.37 -11.63
C LEU A 66 -1.99 9.50 -10.38
N ASP A 67 -2.50 8.27 -10.43
CA ASP A 67 -2.43 7.29 -9.36
C ASP A 67 -1.51 6.13 -9.79
N VAL A 68 -0.33 6.03 -9.15
CA VAL A 68 0.68 5.02 -9.47
C VAL A 68 0.58 3.84 -8.52
N GLY A 69 0.29 2.66 -9.06
CA GLY A 69 -0.12 1.49 -8.31
C GLY A 69 -1.57 1.64 -7.86
N VAL A 70 -2.44 2.00 -8.82
CA VAL A 70 -3.81 2.44 -8.54
C VAL A 70 -4.66 1.39 -7.83
N GLY A 71 -4.37 0.08 -8.01
CA GLY A 71 -5.22 -0.97 -7.48
C GLY A 71 -6.69 -0.74 -7.86
N GLY A 72 -7.60 -0.76 -6.89
CA GLY A 72 -9.02 -0.42 -7.08
C GLY A 72 -9.33 1.09 -6.98
N GLY A 73 -8.34 1.98 -6.99
CA GLY A 73 -8.54 3.44 -6.97
C GLY A 73 -8.73 4.07 -5.60
N ALA A 74 -8.36 3.38 -4.52
CA ALA A 74 -8.58 3.87 -3.14
C ALA A 74 -7.89 5.22 -2.84
N ALA A 75 -6.80 5.56 -3.56
CA ALA A 75 -6.08 6.81 -3.41
C ALA A 75 -6.71 7.96 -4.22
N SER A 76 -7.12 7.69 -5.45
CA SER A 76 -7.56 8.72 -6.41
C SER A 76 -9.07 8.93 -6.47
N LEU A 77 -9.89 7.88 -6.34
CA LEU A 77 -11.36 8.00 -6.42
C LEU A 77 -11.93 9.02 -5.40
N PRO A 78 -11.46 9.08 -4.14
CA PRO A 78 -11.91 10.10 -3.20
C PRO A 78 -11.55 11.53 -3.58
N LEU A 79 -10.65 11.74 -4.56
CA LEU A 79 -10.26 13.07 -5.04
C LEU A 79 -11.21 13.62 -6.12
N ALA A 80 -12.15 12.83 -6.60
CA ALA A 80 -13.18 13.24 -7.54
C ALA A 80 -14.56 13.37 -6.84
N PRO A 81 -15.20 14.59 -6.81
CA PRO A 81 -14.61 15.87 -7.14
C PRO A 81 -13.59 16.34 -6.09
N PRO A 82 -12.70 17.32 -6.35
CA PRO A 82 -12.68 18.26 -7.48
C PRO A 82 -11.97 17.77 -8.74
N ALA A 83 -11.30 16.60 -8.74
CA ALA A 83 -10.66 16.09 -9.95
C ALA A 83 -11.70 15.76 -11.03
N ALA A 84 -11.45 16.21 -12.27
CA ALA A 84 -12.21 15.83 -13.45
C ALA A 84 -11.57 14.70 -14.25
N HIS A 85 -10.26 14.45 -14.05
CA HIS A 85 -9.50 13.45 -14.78
C HIS A 85 -8.67 12.60 -13.83
N LEU A 86 -8.85 11.28 -13.88
CA LEU A 86 -8.08 10.30 -13.12
C LEU A 86 -7.34 9.39 -14.09
N THR A 87 -6.02 9.25 -13.93
CA THR A 87 -5.22 8.29 -14.68
C THR A 87 -4.63 7.28 -13.69
N GLY A 88 -4.95 6.00 -13.85
CA GLY A 88 -4.42 4.92 -13.03
C GLY A 88 -3.36 4.11 -13.77
N VAL A 89 -2.23 3.83 -13.11
CA VAL A 89 -1.17 2.92 -13.59
C VAL A 89 -1.09 1.72 -12.65
N ASP A 90 -1.14 0.51 -13.20
CA ASP A 90 -0.96 -0.74 -12.43
C ASP A 90 -0.37 -1.85 -13.31
N GLU A 91 0.30 -2.84 -12.70
CA GLU A 91 0.81 -4.04 -13.38
C GLU A 91 -0.30 -5.11 -13.58
N SER A 92 -1.42 -4.98 -12.90
CA SER A 92 -2.53 -5.92 -12.89
C SER A 92 -3.71 -5.41 -13.71
N GLU A 93 -4.02 -6.12 -14.80
CA GLU A 93 -5.20 -5.83 -15.63
C GLU A 93 -6.50 -5.87 -14.81
N GLY A 94 -6.63 -6.88 -13.91
CA GLY A 94 -7.82 -6.98 -13.06
C GLY A 94 -7.98 -5.83 -12.05
N MET A 95 -6.88 -5.19 -11.62
CA MET A 95 -6.94 -3.98 -10.80
C MET A 95 -7.38 -2.76 -11.63
N LEU A 96 -6.87 -2.64 -12.85
CA LEU A 96 -7.30 -1.58 -13.76
C LEU A 96 -8.77 -1.71 -14.14
N ASP A 97 -9.28 -2.92 -14.36
CA ASP A 97 -10.70 -3.18 -14.60
C ASP A 97 -11.56 -2.74 -13.40
N ALA A 98 -11.12 -3.07 -12.17
CA ALA A 98 -11.81 -2.66 -10.96
C ALA A 98 -11.84 -1.13 -10.81
N PHE A 99 -10.71 -0.46 -11.09
CA PHE A 99 -10.62 1.00 -11.06
C PHE A 99 -11.51 1.65 -12.12
N GLN A 100 -11.49 1.14 -13.35
CA GLN A 100 -12.30 1.66 -14.45
C GLN A 100 -13.79 1.46 -14.23
N GLY A 101 -14.17 0.37 -13.55
CA GLY A 101 -15.57 0.08 -13.20
C GLY A 101 -16.10 0.91 -12.02
N ALA A 102 -15.24 1.63 -11.30
CA ALA A 102 -15.64 2.44 -10.16
C ALA A 102 -16.27 3.76 -10.62
N THR A 103 -17.42 4.10 -10.04
CA THR A 103 -18.14 5.33 -10.38
C THR A 103 -17.58 6.51 -9.62
N SER A 104 -16.90 7.44 -10.28
CA SER A 104 -16.30 8.62 -9.63
C SER A 104 -16.85 9.96 -10.14
N GLY A 105 -17.54 9.97 -11.30
CA GLY A 105 -17.94 11.21 -11.98
C GLY A 105 -16.81 11.92 -12.73
N ALA A 106 -15.59 11.37 -12.70
CA ALA A 106 -14.43 11.85 -13.45
C ALA A 106 -14.20 11.03 -14.73
N ASP A 107 -13.45 11.59 -15.69
CA ASP A 107 -12.90 10.86 -16.82
C ASP A 107 -11.76 9.96 -16.35
N VAL A 108 -11.93 8.64 -16.47
CA VAL A 108 -10.99 7.63 -15.98
C VAL A 108 -10.21 7.03 -17.13
N ARG A 109 -8.87 7.02 -17.01
CA ARG A 109 -7.95 6.37 -17.93
C ARG A 109 -7.08 5.37 -17.20
N THR A 110 -6.68 4.30 -17.88
CA THR A 110 -5.82 3.26 -17.34
C THR A 110 -4.61 3.03 -18.23
N VAL A 111 -3.47 2.73 -17.61
CA VAL A 111 -2.24 2.32 -18.29
C VAL A 111 -1.73 1.06 -17.63
N LEU A 112 -1.68 -0.04 -18.38
CA LEU A 112 -1.14 -1.31 -17.90
C LEU A 112 0.38 -1.29 -18.01
N GLY A 113 1.05 -1.53 -16.90
CA GLY A 113 2.49 -1.69 -16.83
C GLY A 113 3.11 -1.25 -15.53
N ARG A 114 4.41 -1.51 -15.43
CA ARG A 114 5.20 -1.20 -14.25
C ARG A 114 5.71 0.23 -14.29
N TRP A 115 5.53 0.96 -13.19
CA TRP A 115 6.18 2.25 -13.01
C TRP A 115 7.64 2.06 -12.56
N PRO A 116 8.64 2.77 -13.12
CA PRO A 116 8.51 3.86 -14.09
C PRO A 116 8.58 3.46 -15.57
N ASP A 117 8.57 2.18 -15.94
CA ASP A 117 8.81 1.70 -17.31
C ASP A 117 7.79 2.27 -18.31
N VAL A 118 6.55 2.47 -17.85
CA VAL A 118 5.46 3.06 -18.66
C VAL A 118 5.30 4.56 -18.51
N ALA A 119 6.16 5.24 -17.75
CA ALA A 119 6.04 6.67 -17.48
C ALA A 119 5.96 7.52 -18.76
N ALA A 120 6.71 7.18 -19.81
CA ALA A 120 6.67 7.90 -21.08
C ALA A 120 5.31 7.83 -21.81
N GLN A 121 4.41 6.93 -21.42
CA GLN A 121 3.07 6.78 -21.98
C GLN A 121 2.01 7.58 -21.22
N VAL A 122 2.39 8.19 -20.09
CA VAL A 122 1.51 8.87 -19.16
C VAL A 122 1.74 10.37 -19.22
N ALA A 123 0.67 11.14 -19.37
CA ALA A 123 0.77 12.59 -19.30
C ALA A 123 0.92 13.06 -17.84
N PRO A 124 1.70 14.15 -17.57
CA PRO A 124 1.75 14.76 -16.26
C PRO A 124 0.36 15.21 -15.76
N ALA A 125 0.13 15.09 -14.47
CA ALA A 125 -1.09 15.48 -13.78
C ALA A 125 -0.84 16.63 -12.79
N ASP A 126 -1.91 17.27 -12.31
CA ASP A 126 -1.77 18.30 -11.28
C ASP A 126 -1.24 17.70 -9.99
N VAL A 127 -1.78 16.55 -9.59
CA VAL A 127 -1.34 15.81 -8.40
C VAL A 127 -0.99 14.37 -8.78
N VAL A 128 0.13 13.87 -8.29
CA VAL A 128 0.51 12.45 -8.36
C VAL A 128 0.32 11.84 -6.99
N VAL A 129 -0.42 10.73 -6.92
CA VAL A 129 -0.58 9.93 -5.70
C VAL A 129 0.03 8.54 -5.91
N CYS A 130 0.60 7.96 -4.83
CA CYS A 130 1.18 6.62 -4.84
C CYS A 130 1.03 6.01 -3.45
N HIS A 131 0.02 5.15 -3.27
CA HIS A 131 -0.32 4.60 -1.97
C HIS A 131 0.02 3.13 -1.84
N HIS A 132 0.77 2.79 -0.78
CA HIS A 132 1.15 1.41 -0.42
C HIS A 132 1.93 0.64 -1.52
N VAL A 133 2.72 1.33 -2.33
CA VAL A 133 3.51 0.75 -3.43
C VAL A 133 4.99 0.61 -3.09
N LEU A 134 5.56 1.55 -2.32
CA LEU A 134 7.01 1.62 -2.08
C LEU A 134 7.62 0.34 -1.49
N TYR A 135 6.85 -0.46 -0.78
CA TYR A 135 7.29 -1.77 -0.27
C TYR A 135 7.74 -2.76 -1.36
N ASN A 136 7.38 -2.49 -2.62
CA ASN A 136 7.73 -3.30 -3.78
C ASN A 136 8.81 -2.63 -4.65
N VAL A 137 9.32 -1.47 -4.23
CA VAL A 137 10.24 -0.63 -5.01
C VAL A 137 11.61 -0.63 -4.34
N GLN A 138 12.50 -1.52 -4.80
CA GLN A 138 13.85 -1.61 -4.27
C GLN A 138 14.71 -0.41 -4.73
N ASP A 139 14.56 0.04 -5.97
CA ASP A 139 15.28 1.18 -6.52
C ASP A 139 14.42 2.45 -6.52
N LEU A 140 14.55 3.24 -5.45
CA LEU A 140 13.74 4.45 -5.26
C LEU A 140 14.08 5.57 -6.23
N ASP A 141 15.34 5.69 -6.68
CA ASP A 141 15.78 6.86 -7.47
C ASP A 141 14.97 7.01 -8.77
N PRO A 142 14.95 6.05 -9.71
CA PRO A 142 14.18 6.21 -10.94
C PRO A 142 12.67 6.30 -10.68
N PHE A 143 12.18 5.60 -9.66
CA PHE A 143 10.76 5.59 -9.31
C PHE A 143 10.29 6.97 -8.83
N VAL A 144 10.98 7.56 -7.84
CA VAL A 144 10.63 8.85 -7.25
C VAL A 144 10.82 9.99 -8.25
N ARG A 145 11.91 9.96 -9.06
CA ARG A 145 12.12 10.96 -10.10
C ARG A 145 10.99 10.96 -11.13
N ALA A 146 10.53 9.79 -11.54
CA ALA A 146 9.42 9.69 -12.46
C ALA A 146 8.10 10.20 -11.84
N LEU A 147 7.81 9.95 -10.55
CA LEU A 147 6.67 10.54 -9.86
C LEU A 147 6.76 12.07 -9.87
N ALA A 148 7.90 12.62 -9.46
CA ALA A 148 8.12 14.07 -9.39
C ALA A 148 8.00 14.75 -10.76
N GLN A 149 8.54 14.14 -11.83
CA GLN A 149 8.45 14.67 -13.20
C GLN A 149 7.03 14.68 -13.75
N HIS A 150 6.13 13.84 -13.22
CA HIS A 150 4.73 13.79 -13.64
C HIS A 150 3.80 14.63 -12.78
N ALA A 151 4.29 15.21 -11.68
CA ALA A 151 3.52 16.12 -10.84
C ALA A 151 3.71 17.57 -11.28
N ARG A 152 2.64 18.26 -11.66
CA ARG A 152 2.68 19.68 -11.97
C ARG A 152 2.62 20.55 -10.70
N ARG A 153 2.05 20.02 -9.60
CA ARG A 153 1.85 20.76 -8.35
C ARG A 153 2.36 20.01 -7.13
N ARG A 154 2.00 18.72 -6.97
CA ARG A 154 2.34 17.96 -5.75
C ARG A 154 2.42 16.48 -6.02
N THR A 155 3.41 15.84 -5.38
CA THR A 155 3.45 14.38 -5.23
C THR A 155 3.08 14.03 -3.80
N VAL A 156 2.22 13.00 -3.63
CA VAL A 156 1.79 12.49 -2.33
C VAL A 156 1.94 10.98 -2.31
N ILE A 157 2.72 10.49 -1.36
CA ILE A 157 2.94 9.05 -1.15
C ILE A 157 2.35 8.67 0.21
N GLU A 158 1.63 7.57 0.27
CA GLU A 158 1.17 7.00 1.53
C GLU A 158 1.78 5.61 1.73
N ILE A 159 2.39 5.40 2.90
CA ILE A 159 2.90 4.09 3.31
C ILE A 159 2.63 3.86 4.80
N THR A 160 2.64 2.61 5.26
CA THR A 160 2.70 2.34 6.71
C THR A 160 4.08 2.72 7.25
N ASP A 161 4.15 3.15 8.51
CA ASP A 161 5.42 3.56 9.12
C ASP A 161 6.46 2.44 9.10
N HIS A 162 6.05 1.21 9.42
CA HIS A 162 6.83 0.00 9.23
C HIS A 162 6.25 -0.85 8.10
N HIS A 163 7.01 -1.81 7.60
CA HIS A 163 6.53 -2.73 6.58
C HIS A 163 5.18 -3.35 6.97
N PRO A 164 4.19 -3.49 6.05
CA PRO A 164 2.83 -3.95 6.38
C PRO A 164 2.78 -5.34 7.05
N LEU A 165 3.82 -6.14 6.91
CA LEU A 165 3.94 -7.46 7.53
C LEU A 165 4.79 -7.45 8.82
N ALA A 166 5.28 -6.29 9.29
CA ALA A 166 6.15 -6.19 10.47
C ALA A 166 5.48 -6.74 11.74
N TRP A 167 4.16 -6.59 11.86
CA TRP A 167 3.39 -7.13 12.98
C TRP A 167 3.41 -8.66 13.10
N MET A 168 3.85 -9.36 12.03
CA MET A 168 3.99 -10.81 11.99
C MET A 168 5.43 -11.29 12.25
N SER A 169 6.37 -10.40 12.57
CA SER A 169 7.80 -10.75 12.68
C SER A 169 8.08 -11.81 13.74
N ASP A 170 7.36 -11.77 14.88
CA ASP A 170 7.42 -12.78 15.92
C ASP A 170 6.87 -14.14 15.47
N LEU A 171 5.86 -14.16 14.61
CA LEU A 171 5.31 -15.38 14.02
C LEU A 171 6.32 -15.99 13.02
N TRP A 172 6.98 -15.18 12.21
CA TRP A 172 8.05 -15.64 11.33
C TRP A 172 9.21 -16.25 12.13
N LEU A 173 9.59 -15.61 13.22
CA LEU A 173 10.61 -16.17 14.13
C LEU A 173 10.15 -17.49 14.75
N ARG A 174 8.90 -17.55 15.26
CA ARG A 174 8.33 -18.75 15.88
C ARG A 174 8.23 -19.95 14.94
N PHE A 175 7.74 -19.74 13.71
CA PHE A 175 7.40 -20.82 12.81
C PHE A 175 8.50 -21.22 11.83
N HIS A 176 9.44 -20.33 11.55
CA HIS A 176 10.50 -20.52 10.56
C HIS A 176 11.90 -20.22 11.08
N ASP A 177 12.06 -19.82 12.35
CA ASP A 177 13.33 -19.31 12.92
C ASP A 177 13.93 -18.17 12.06
N LEU A 178 13.05 -17.38 11.42
CA LEU A 178 13.43 -16.30 10.52
C LEU A 178 13.18 -14.94 11.18
N ARG A 179 14.26 -14.21 11.46
CA ARG A 179 14.18 -12.81 11.89
C ARG A 179 13.89 -11.92 10.71
N ARG A 180 12.86 -11.09 10.82
CA ARG A 180 12.56 -10.04 9.85
C ARG A 180 13.35 -8.79 10.18
N PRO A 181 13.71 -7.94 9.19
CA PRO A 181 14.38 -6.67 9.46
C PRO A 181 13.46 -5.69 10.20
N ASP A 182 14.06 -4.74 10.91
CA ASP A 182 13.32 -3.65 11.57
C ASP A 182 12.98 -2.51 10.60
N GLY A 183 13.57 -2.47 9.42
CA GLY A 183 13.36 -1.46 8.36
C GLY A 183 13.30 -2.11 6.97
N PRO A 184 13.17 -1.28 5.92
CA PRO A 184 13.11 0.18 5.99
C PRO A 184 11.76 0.69 6.52
N THR A 185 11.80 1.87 7.16
CA THR A 185 10.65 2.58 7.71
C THR A 185 10.19 3.74 6.80
N SER A 186 9.09 4.38 7.13
CA SER A 186 8.66 5.60 6.44
C SER A 186 9.66 6.75 6.59
N ALA A 187 10.39 6.81 7.70
CA ALA A 187 11.47 7.78 7.91
C ALA A 187 12.65 7.52 6.98
N ASP A 188 13.03 6.25 6.75
CA ASP A 188 14.06 5.88 5.78
C ASP A 188 13.64 6.28 4.35
N ALA A 189 12.35 6.12 4.00
CA ALA A 189 11.83 6.59 2.72
C ALA A 189 11.91 8.11 2.59
N ALA A 190 11.54 8.86 3.63
CA ALA A 190 11.62 10.31 3.65
C ALA A 190 13.06 10.81 3.50
N GLU A 191 14.00 10.20 4.23
CA GLU A 191 15.43 10.52 4.12
C GLU A 191 15.96 10.25 2.70
N ALA A 192 15.63 9.08 2.12
CA ALA A 192 16.02 8.74 0.76
C ALA A 192 15.46 9.72 -0.28
N ILE A 193 14.18 10.11 -0.17
CA ILE A 193 13.56 11.11 -1.06
C ILE A 193 14.23 12.47 -0.89
N SER A 194 14.58 12.86 0.33
CA SER A 194 15.32 14.10 0.61
C SER A 194 16.72 14.09 -0.02
N GLU A 195 17.45 12.99 0.06
CA GLU A 195 18.76 12.82 -0.59
C GLU A 195 18.69 12.90 -2.13
N LEU A 196 17.55 12.52 -2.73
CA LEU A 196 17.29 12.69 -4.16
C LEU A 196 17.02 14.14 -4.56
N GLY A 197 16.96 15.08 -3.59
CA GLY A 197 16.83 16.51 -3.80
C GLY A 197 15.39 17.05 -3.70
N TYR A 198 14.45 16.25 -3.22
CA TYR A 198 13.06 16.69 -3.05
C TYR A 198 12.80 17.16 -1.60
N PRO A 199 12.14 18.33 -1.41
CA PRO A 199 11.87 18.89 -0.07
C PRO A 199 10.69 18.17 0.59
N VAL A 200 10.84 16.86 0.80
CA VAL A 200 9.78 16.00 1.31
C VAL A 200 9.35 16.40 2.73
N ARG A 201 8.06 16.43 2.96
CA ARG A 201 7.44 16.49 4.29
C ARG A 201 6.98 15.10 4.68
N HIS A 202 7.18 14.74 5.94
CA HIS A 202 6.85 13.45 6.52
C HIS A 202 5.92 13.67 7.70
N GLU A 203 4.70 13.18 7.59
CA GLU A 203 3.65 13.28 8.60
C GLU A 203 3.09 11.88 8.90
N ILE A 204 2.85 11.57 10.17
CA ILE A 204 2.32 10.27 10.60
C ILE A 204 0.96 10.50 11.26
N GLU A 205 -0.03 9.67 10.89
CA GLU A 205 -1.28 9.53 11.63
C GLU A 205 -1.45 8.08 12.08
N VAL A 206 -2.06 7.90 13.25
CA VAL A 206 -2.45 6.56 13.73
C VAL A 206 -3.89 6.32 13.33
N ARG A 207 -4.09 5.23 12.59
CA ARG A 207 -5.42 4.81 12.12
C ARG A 207 -5.78 3.46 12.70
N ARG A 208 -7.04 3.28 13.06
CA ARG A 208 -7.57 1.93 13.22
C ARG A 208 -7.68 1.29 11.83
N PRO A 209 -7.25 0.04 11.68
CA PRO A 209 -7.51 -0.70 10.46
C PRO A 209 -8.99 -0.61 10.13
N ARG A 210 -9.30 -0.28 8.88
CA ARG A 210 -10.68 -0.13 8.42
C ARG A 210 -11.43 -1.43 8.66
N SER A 211 -12.72 -1.35 8.96
CA SER A 211 -13.62 -2.49 9.19
C SER A 211 -13.73 -3.36 7.93
N SER A 212 -12.69 -4.08 7.60
CA SER A 212 -12.69 -5.11 6.59
C SER A 212 -12.19 -6.39 7.23
N GLY A 213 -12.96 -7.45 7.11
CA GLY A 213 -12.66 -8.71 7.77
C GLY A 213 -13.45 -9.83 7.15
N PHE A 214 -13.44 -10.93 7.83
CA PHE A 214 -14.08 -12.16 7.44
C PHE A 214 -15.27 -12.44 8.34
N GLU A 215 -16.35 -12.99 7.81
CA GLU A 215 -17.49 -13.44 8.60
C GLU A 215 -17.12 -14.56 9.58
N ARG A 216 -16.08 -15.33 9.23
CA ARG A 216 -15.62 -16.45 10.03
C ARG A 216 -14.22 -16.21 10.57
N ARG A 217 -14.01 -16.56 11.82
CA ARG A 217 -12.73 -16.48 12.52
C ARG A 217 -11.63 -17.29 11.80
N GLU A 218 -12.02 -18.48 11.29
CA GLU A 218 -11.11 -19.39 10.60
C GLU A 218 -10.55 -18.79 9.31
N ASP A 219 -11.30 -17.95 8.61
CA ASP A 219 -10.84 -17.30 7.38
C ASP A 219 -9.77 -16.25 7.66
N ALA A 220 -9.87 -15.53 8.79
CA ALA A 220 -8.84 -14.62 9.26
C ALA A 220 -7.54 -15.38 9.64
N VAL A 221 -7.66 -16.54 10.29
CA VAL A 221 -6.51 -17.42 10.60
C VAL A 221 -5.89 -17.97 9.32
N THR A 222 -6.71 -18.41 8.36
CA THR A 222 -6.27 -18.92 7.06
C THR A 222 -5.46 -17.87 6.29
N LEU A 223 -5.88 -16.60 6.30
CA LEU A 223 -5.10 -15.52 5.67
C LEU A 223 -3.69 -15.43 6.29
N VAL A 224 -3.60 -15.45 7.62
CA VAL A 224 -2.30 -15.38 8.33
C VAL A 224 -1.46 -16.62 8.03
N ARG A 225 -2.07 -17.81 8.07
CA ARG A 225 -1.41 -19.08 7.73
C ARG A 225 -0.77 -19.04 6.34
N ARG A 226 -1.54 -18.59 5.35
CA ARG A 226 -1.04 -18.42 3.98
C ARG A 226 0.14 -17.45 3.92
N ARG A 227 0.04 -16.32 4.61
CA ARG A 227 1.13 -15.32 4.71
C ARG A 227 2.40 -15.90 5.35
N LEU A 228 2.23 -16.88 6.24
CA LEU A 228 3.34 -17.61 6.87
C LEU A 228 3.78 -18.83 6.06
N CYS A 229 3.23 -19.11 4.88
CA CYS A 229 3.56 -20.29 4.06
C CYS A 229 3.41 -21.62 4.81
N LEU A 230 2.42 -21.73 5.72
CA LEU A 230 2.21 -22.92 6.55
C LEU A 230 1.06 -23.79 6.04
N ALA A 231 1.10 -25.08 6.39
CA ALA A 231 0.06 -26.05 6.04
C ALA A 231 -1.20 -25.89 6.92
N PRO A 232 -2.40 -26.29 6.42
CA PRO A 232 -3.67 -26.14 7.14
C PRO A 232 -3.72 -26.76 8.54
N GLU A 233 -2.95 -27.80 8.77
CA GLU A 233 -2.87 -28.47 10.07
C GLU A 233 -2.32 -27.58 11.19
N ARG A 234 -1.71 -26.44 10.83
CA ARG A 234 -1.15 -25.48 11.77
C ARG A 234 -2.15 -24.39 12.20
N ASP A 235 -3.40 -24.40 11.68
CA ASP A 235 -4.39 -23.33 11.96
C ASP A 235 -4.65 -23.12 13.44
N ALA A 236 -4.79 -24.19 14.24
CA ALA A 236 -4.99 -24.09 15.68
C ALA A 236 -3.80 -23.42 16.39
N GLU A 237 -2.57 -23.78 16.02
CA GLU A 237 -1.35 -23.23 16.60
C GLU A 237 -1.17 -21.76 16.22
N ILE A 238 -1.57 -21.37 15.00
CA ILE A 238 -1.53 -19.99 14.54
C ILE A 238 -2.58 -19.15 15.28
N ALA A 239 -3.79 -19.68 15.46
CA ALA A 239 -4.84 -19.01 16.22
C ALA A 239 -4.39 -18.73 17.67
N ASP A 240 -3.73 -19.69 18.32
CA ASP A 240 -3.15 -19.51 19.64
C ASP A 240 -2.03 -18.48 19.65
N ALA A 241 -1.16 -18.49 18.64
CA ALA A 241 -0.07 -17.52 18.52
C ALA A 241 -0.54 -16.09 18.24
N LEU A 242 -1.68 -15.94 17.58
CA LEU A 242 -2.30 -14.64 17.32
C LEU A 242 -2.85 -14.01 18.61
N GLY A 243 -3.48 -14.81 19.49
CA GLY A 243 -4.04 -14.30 20.75
C GLY A 243 -4.95 -13.09 20.51
N ASP A 244 -4.67 -12.00 21.24
CA ASP A 244 -5.44 -10.75 21.17
C ASP A 244 -5.32 -9.99 19.83
N ARG A 245 -4.46 -10.43 18.91
CA ARG A 245 -4.38 -9.88 17.54
C ARG A 245 -5.47 -10.41 16.60
N LEU A 246 -6.21 -11.42 17.03
CA LEU A 246 -7.37 -11.97 16.33
C LEU A 246 -8.64 -11.40 16.97
N VAL A 247 -9.20 -10.38 16.33
CA VAL A 247 -10.29 -9.58 16.89
C VAL A 247 -11.53 -9.64 16.03
N GLU A 248 -12.70 -9.55 16.71
CA GLU A 248 -13.98 -9.34 16.06
C GLU A 248 -14.41 -7.89 16.25
N HIS A 249 -14.82 -7.26 15.17
CA HIS A 249 -15.39 -5.92 15.18
C HIS A 249 -16.54 -5.84 14.18
N ASP A 250 -17.71 -5.37 14.63
CA ASP A 250 -18.92 -5.26 13.80
C ASP A 250 -19.32 -6.59 13.08
N GLY A 251 -19.12 -7.74 13.75
CA GLY A 251 -19.42 -9.05 13.19
C GLY A 251 -18.39 -9.57 12.18
N LEU A 252 -17.27 -8.89 12.01
CA LEU A 252 -16.19 -9.31 11.11
C LEU A 252 -14.90 -9.60 11.89
N TRP A 253 -14.28 -10.72 11.56
CA TRP A 253 -13.00 -11.15 12.12
C TRP A 253 -11.83 -10.62 11.31
N SER A 254 -10.82 -10.11 11.99
CA SER A 254 -9.55 -9.70 11.40
C SER A 254 -8.38 -10.13 12.26
N ALA A 255 -7.20 -10.24 11.65
CA ALA A 255 -5.94 -10.46 12.35
C ALA A 255 -4.96 -9.32 12.03
N GLY A 256 -4.39 -8.73 13.07
CA GLY A 256 -3.45 -7.63 12.90
C GLY A 256 -3.35 -6.72 14.13
N PRO A 257 -2.60 -5.63 14.03
CA PRO A 257 -2.53 -4.63 15.08
C PRO A 257 -3.86 -3.87 15.20
N ALA A 258 -4.22 -3.48 16.43
CA ALA A 258 -5.41 -2.66 16.70
C ALA A 258 -5.32 -1.27 16.05
N ASP A 259 -4.13 -0.71 16.01
CA ASP A 259 -3.84 0.58 15.40
C ASP A 259 -2.65 0.45 14.43
N GLN A 260 -2.66 1.25 13.37
CA GLN A 260 -1.60 1.27 12.38
C GLN A 260 -1.09 2.69 12.17
N ALA A 261 0.21 2.89 12.37
CA ALA A 261 0.86 4.14 12.00
C ALA A 261 1.02 4.19 10.48
N VAL A 262 0.45 5.22 9.87
CA VAL A 262 0.49 5.46 8.42
C VAL A 262 1.15 6.81 8.18
N ALA A 263 2.17 6.81 7.34
CA ALA A 263 2.92 8.00 6.96
C ALA A 263 2.43 8.54 5.61
N THR A 264 2.34 9.87 5.56
CA THR A 264 2.16 10.65 4.34
C THR A 264 3.45 11.39 4.05
N LEU A 265 4.06 11.09 2.91
CA LEU A 265 5.23 11.77 2.38
C LEU A 265 4.79 12.63 1.20
N TRP A 266 5.12 13.92 1.22
CA TRP A 266 4.67 14.79 0.14
C TRP A 266 5.60 15.98 -0.08
N TRP A 267 5.61 16.49 -1.31
CA TRP A 267 6.36 17.68 -1.70
C TRP A 267 5.68 18.37 -2.88
N ASP A 268 5.86 19.69 -2.97
CA ASP A 268 5.38 20.48 -4.08
C ASP A 268 6.36 20.39 -5.26
N ALA A 269 5.82 20.44 -6.49
CA ALA A 269 6.63 20.56 -7.69
C ALA A 269 7.43 21.86 -7.65
N GLY A 270 8.68 21.80 -8.07
CA GLY A 270 9.59 22.96 -8.12
C GLY A 270 9.28 23.90 -9.29
#